data_3de5d319a2a5e4060e398ba99a9b608a
#
_entry.id   3de5d319a2a5e4060e398ba99a9b608a
#
_cell.length_a   1.000
_cell.length_b   1.000
_cell.length_c   1.000
_cell.angle_alpha   90.00
_cell.angle_beta   90.00
_cell.angle_gamma   90.00
#
_symmetry.space_group_name_H-M   'P 1'
#
loop_
_entity.id
_entity.type
_entity.pdbx_description
1 polymer ?
#
loop_
_entity_poly.entity_id
_entity_poly.type
_entity_poly.pdbx_seq_one_letter_code
_entity_poly.pdbx_strand_id
1 'polypeptide(L)'
;MKNQKKKSFFCRVFLCLLAVLLAVCIAFDIYVSDYYHTDPAAEDAMVSDDVVSVTEQNGNWVFAPESPTAGLIFYPGGKVENTAYAPLLHDLAEDGILCVLVKMPCNLAVLDRNAADSIPERFSEVTDWYIGGHSLGGAMAASYAAKHTDELDGLVLLAAYSTADLTDSGLRVYSTYGSEDGVLNREKYEADRTNLPQDTTETVIDGGCHAGFGSYGAQKGDGTPTISAEEQQRQTADALAAWMNLQ
;
A
#
# COMPACT_ATOMS: atom_id res chain seq x y z
N MET A 1 5.19 14.46 58.09
CA MET A 1 6.20 13.52 57.48
C MET A 1 5.59 12.46 56.55
N LYS A 2 4.50 11.77 56.86
CA LYS A 2 3.85 10.75 55.96
C LYS A 2 3.41 11.29 54.59
N ASN A 3 2.90 12.53 54.52
CA ASN A 3 2.38 13.14 53.27
C ASN A 3 3.53 13.56 52.30
N GLN A 4 4.69 13.98 52.82
CA GLN A 4 5.81 14.32 52.00
C GLN A 4 6.47 13.08 51.35
N LYS A 5 6.54 11.95 52.08
CA LYS A 5 7.05 10.68 51.54
C LYS A 5 6.15 10.14 50.41
N LYS A 6 4.82 10.26 50.56
CA LYS A 6 3.88 9.89 49.48
C LYS A 6 4.07 10.77 48.24
N LYS A 7 4.17 12.12 48.40
CA LYS A 7 4.40 13.02 47.27
C LYS A 7 5.72 12.71 46.54
N SER A 8 6.80 12.44 47.29
CA SER A 8 8.08 12.05 46.68
C SER A 8 8.02 10.72 45.95
N PHE A 9 7.29 9.74 46.47
CA PHE A 9 7.07 8.44 45.79
C PHE A 9 6.30 8.62 44.48
N PHE A 10 5.17 9.33 44.48
CA PHE A 10 4.39 9.60 43.27
C PHE A 10 5.21 10.40 42.22
N CYS A 11 6.02 11.36 42.65
CA CYS A 11 6.91 12.11 41.75
C CYS A 11 7.95 11.19 41.08
N ARG A 12 8.54 10.26 41.84
CA ARG A 12 9.48 9.28 41.29
C ARG A 12 8.83 8.33 40.29
N VAL A 13 7.66 7.82 40.64
CA VAL A 13 6.89 6.95 39.72
C VAL A 13 6.53 7.69 38.43
N PHE A 14 6.06 8.94 38.55
CA PHE A 14 5.75 9.78 37.39
C PHE A 14 6.99 10.01 36.51
N LEU A 15 8.16 10.33 37.10
CA LEU A 15 9.39 10.52 36.36
C LEU A 15 9.87 9.22 35.68
N CYS A 16 9.71 8.08 36.34
CA CYS A 16 10.00 6.79 35.71
C CYS A 16 9.10 6.51 34.51
N LEU A 17 7.79 6.76 34.63
CA LEU A 17 6.85 6.58 33.51
C LEU A 17 7.17 7.53 32.37
N LEU A 18 7.52 8.78 32.66
CA LEU A 18 7.93 9.74 31.64
C LEU A 18 9.22 9.31 30.92
N ALA A 19 10.19 8.79 31.66
CA ALA A 19 11.43 8.26 31.07
C ALA A 19 11.18 7.05 30.18
N VAL A 20 10.29 6.13 30.58
CA VAL A 20 9.88 4.99 29.76
C VAL A 20 9.17 5.46 28.49
N LEU A 21 8.22 6.40 28.62
CA LEU A 21 7.54 6.96 27.46
C LEU A 21 8.52 7.62 26.48
N LEU A 22 9.46 8.41 26.98
CA LEU A 22 10.48 9.02 26.15
C LEU A 22 11.35 7.98 25.43
N ALA A 23 11.76 6.91 26.13
CA ALA A 23 12.52 5.84 25.53
C ALA A 23 11.73 5.11 24.43
N VAL A 24 10.42 4.89 24.63
CA VAL A 24 9.53 4.32 23.61
C VAL A 24 9.41 5.25 22.40
N CYS A 25 9.21 6.55 22.63
CA CYS A 25 9.16 7.53 21.53
C CYS A 25 10.47 7.56 20.72
N ILE A 26 11.63 7.55 21.38
CA ILE A 26 12.94 7.52 20.70
C ILE A 26 13.10 6.21 19.91
N ALA A 27 12.75 5.07 20.50
CA ALA A 27 12.83 3.80 19.82
C ALA A 27 11.89 3.74 18.59
N PHE A 28 10.70 4.32 18.71
CA PHE A 28 9.77 4.43 17.60
C PHE A 28 10.30 5.35 16.50
N ASP A 29 10.85 6.51 16.86
CA ASP A 29 11.46 7.46 15.90
C ASP A 29 12.62 6.81 15.13
N ILE A 30 13.51 6.10 15.82
CA ILE A 30 14.59 5.32 15.18
C ILE A 30 14.01 4.24 14.24
N TYR A 31 12.94 3.55 14.65
CA TYR A 31 12.32 2.51 13.83
C TYR A 31 11.71 3.06 12.55
N VAL A 32 11.01 4.20 12.61
CA VAL A 32 10.33 4.77 11.44
C VAL A 32 11.25 5.60 10.54
N SER A 33 12.38 6.08 11.05
CA SER A 33 13.39 6.78 10.25
C SER A 33 14.26 5.86 9.39
N ASP A 34 14.28 4.56 9.69
CA ASP A 34 14.94 3.52 8.88
C ASP A 34 13.92 2.94 7.90
N TYR A 35 13.82 3.48 6.67
CA TYR A 35 12.90 3.06 5.63
C TYR A 35 13.58 3.03 4.25
N TYR A 36 12.95 2.35 3.30
CA TYR A 36 13.43 2.24 1.92
C TYR A 36 13.07 3.51 1.15
N HIS A 37 14.08 4.14 0.56
CA HIS A 37 13.94 5.36 -0.24
C HIS A 37 13.69 5.02 -1.71
N THR A 38 13.08 5.95 -2.43
CA THR A 38 12.93 5.86 -3.88
C THR A 38 14.28 5.78 -4.60
N ASP A 39 14.28 5.12 -5.73
CA ASP A 39 15.38 5.15 -6.68
C ASP A 39 15.12 6.14 -7.83
N PRO A 40 16.10 6.41 -8.71
CA PRO A 40 15.94 7.36 -9.81
C PRO A 40 14.77 7.06 -10.77
N ALA A 41 14.43 5.79 -11.00
CA ALA A 41 13.30 5.44 -11.87
C ALA A 41 11.96 5.92 -11.31
N ALA A 42 11.82 5.89 -9.97
CA ALA A 42 10.64 6.44 -9.31
C ALA A 42 10.58 7.98 -9.41
N GLU A 43 11.72 8.66 -9.33
CA GLU A 43 11.79 10.12 -9.49
C GLU A 43 11.37 10.56 -10.90
N ASP A 44 11.80 9.83 -11.93
CA ASP A 44 11.44 10.10 -13.33
C ASP A 44 9.94 9.93 -13.58
N ALA A 45 9.29 8.92 -12.97
CA ALA A 45 7.85 8.66 -13.09
C ALA A 45 6.97 9.67 -12.32
N MET A 46 7.55 10.54 -11.51
CA MET A 46 6.83 11.63 -10.83
C MET A 46 6.66 12.87 -11.70
N VAL A 47 7.13 12.85 -12.96
CA VAL A 47 7.02 13.97 -13.89
C VAL A 47 5.82 13.75 -14.80
N SER A 48 4.95 14.77 -14.92
CA SER A 48 3.85 14.75 -15.91
C SER A 48 4.39 14.73 -17.33
N ASP A 49 3.69 14.03 -18.20
CA ASP A 49 3.95 13.98 -19.64
C ASP A 49 2.71 14.39 -20.47
N ASP A 50 2.66 13.97 -21.73
CA ASP A 50 1.56 14.29 -22.64
C ASP A 50 0.30 13.44 -22.39
N VAL A 51 0.39 12.35 -21.62
CA VAL A 51 -0.68 11.37 -21.36
C VAL A 51 -1.14 11.42 -19.91
N VAL A 52 -0.20 11.52 -18.97
CA VAL A 52 -0.44 11.43 -17.53
C VAL A 52 -0.07 12.74 -16.83
N SER A 53 -1.04 13.32 -16.13
CA SER A 53 -0.81 14.45 -15.24
C SER A 53 -0.48 13.94 -13.83
N VAL A 54 0.70 14.28 -13.31
CA VAL A 54 1.13 13.92 -11.95
C VAL A 54 1.09 15.16 -11.06
N THR A 55 0.25 15.13 -10.02
CA THR A 55 0.03 16.27 -9.11
C THR A 55 -0.03 15.84 -7.66
N GLU A 56 0.41 16.71 -6.74
CA GLU A 56 0.19 16.51 -5.31
C GLU A 56 -1.12 17.17 -4.88
N GLN A 57 -2.01 16.42 -4.28
CA GLN A 57 -3.31 16.89 -3.82
C GLN A 57 -3.59 16.39 -2.39
N ASN A 58 -3.71 17.33 -1.43
CA ASN A 58 -3.94 17.02 -0.02
C ASN A 58 -2.91 16.05 0.59
N GLY A 59 -1.65 16.15 0.15
CA GLY A 59 -0.56 15.29 0.61
C GLY A 59 -0.46 13.93 -0.10
N ASN A 60 -1.39 13.60 -0.99
CA ASN A 60 -1.34 12.38 -1.83
C ASN A 60 -0.88 12.72 -3.23
N TRP A 61 -0.23 11.80 -3.91
CA TRP A 61 0.08 11.94 -5.33
C TRP A 61 -1.04 11.38 -6.19
N VAL A 62 -1.39 12.11 -7.23
CA VAL A 62 -2.44 11.74 -8.18
C VAL A 62 -1.83 11.62 -9.56
N PHE A 63 -1.96 10.45 -10.16
CA PHE A 63 -1.60 10.15 -11.55
C PHE A 63 -2.91 10.08 -12.33
N ALA A 64 -3.16 11.08 -13.16
CA ALA A 64 -4.46 11.25 -13.82
C ALA A 64 -4.31 11.22 -15.34
N PRO A 65 -4.94 10.26 -16.03
CA PRO A 65 -5.14 10.31 -17.47
C PRO A 65 -6.16 11.40 -17.83
N GLU A 66 -6.22 11.80 -19.11
CA GLU A 66 -7.20 12.79 -19.57
C GLU A 66 -8.66 12.33 -19.37
N SER A 67 -8.92 11.04 -19.55
CA SER A 67 -10.26 10.45 -19.47
C SER A 67 -10.20 9.12 -18.69
N PRO A 68 -10.28 9.15 -17.35
CA PRO A 68 -10.19 7.95 -16.54
C PRO A 68 -11.38 7.01 -16.76
N THR A 69 -11.12 5.71 -16.86
CA THR A 69 -12.14 4.65 -16.94
C THR A 69 -12.46 4.06 -15.57
N ALA A 70 -11.50 4.08 -14.65
CA ALA A 70 -11.63 3.62 -13.27
C ALA A 70 -10.66 4.38 -12.36
N GLY A 71 -10.80 4.22 -11.04
CA GLY A 71 -9.91 4.79 -10.04
C GLY A 71 -9.27 3.71 -9.15
N LEU A 72 -7.99 3.86 -8.84
CA LEU A 72 -7.26 3.04 -7.88
C LEU A 72 -6.71 3.90 -6.74
N ILE A 73 -7.11 3.60 -5.51
CA ILE A 73 -6.50 4.14 -4.30
C ILE A 73 -5.40 3.17 -3.86
N PHE A 74 -4.14 3.61 -3.84
CA PHE A 74 -3.01 2.74 -3.59
C PHE A 74 -2.31 3.03 -2.26
N TYR A 75 -2.21 2.00 -1.42
CA TYR A 75 -1.52 2.03 -0.12
C TYR A 75 -0.11 1.46 -0.25
N PRO A 76 0.94 2.25 0.06
CA PRO A 76 2.33 1.81 -0.05
C PRO A 76 2.68 0.73 0.97
N GLY A 77 3.73 -0.03 0.68
CA GLY A 77 4.31 -1.01 1.59
C GLY A 77 4.87 -0.39 2.86
N GLY A 78 4.94 -1.18 3.93
CA GLY A 78 5.45 -0.69 5.22
C GLY A 78 6.93 -0.32 5.17
N LYS A 79 7.27 0.87 5.67
CA LYS A 79 8.64 1.41 5.66
C LYS A 79 9.22 1.59 4.23
N VAL A 80 8.36 1.85 3.26
CA VAL A 80 8.75 2.22 1.89
C VAL A 80 8.25 3.63 1.62
N GLU A 81 9.10 4.48 1.07
CA GLU A 81 8.70 5.80 0.59
C GLU A 81 7.61 5.66 -0.46
N ASN A 82 6.51 6.39 -0.29
CA ASN A 82 5.34 6.17 -1.14
C ASN A 82 5.65 6.37 -2.62
N THR A 83 6.46 7.37 -2.98
CA THR A 83 6.85 7.67 -4.36
C THR A 83 7.58 6.52 -5.06
N ALA A 84 8.07 5.52 -4.33
CA ALA A 84 8.64 4.31 -4.93
C ALA A 84 7.66 3.53 -5.82
N TYR A 85 6.36 3.76 -5.68
CA TYR A 85 5.33 3.12 -6.51
C TYR A 85 4.92 3.96 -7.72
N ALA A 86 5.58 5.10 -7.94
CA ALA A 86 5.26 5.99 -9.05
C ALA A 86 5.33 5.31 -10.43
N PRO A 87 6.34 4.50 -10.79
CA PRO A 87 6.38 3.87 -12.11
C PRO A 87 5.16 2.97 -12.37
N LEU A 88 4.83 2.09 -11.43
CA LEU A 88 3.65 1.22 -11.53
C LEU A 88 2.35 2.03 -11.73
N LEU A 89 2.18 3.12 -10.98
CA LEU A 89 0.95 3.91 -11.01
C LEU A 89 0.90 4.86 -12.21
N HIS A 90 2.06 5.26 -12.73
CA HIS A 90 2.17 6.00 -13.98
C HIS A 90 1.77 5.11 -15.17
N ASP A 91 2.33 3.88 -15.26
CA ASP A 91 1.96 2.90 -16.27
C ASP A 91 0.44 2.61 -16.25
N LEU A 92 -0.15 2.42 -15.07
CA LEU A 92 -1.60 2.26 -14.92
C LEU A 92 -2.40 3.48 -15.38
N ALA A 93 -1.87 4.68 -15.16
CA ALA A 93 -2.52 5.90 -15.61
C ALA A 93 -2.42 6.07 -17.13
N GLU A 94 -1.35 5.63 -17.79
CA GLU A 94 -1.27 5.54 -19.25
C GLU A 94 -2.37 4.64 -19.83
N ASP A 95 -2.76 3.58 -19.08
CA ASP A 95 -3.83 2.65 -19.44
C ASP A 95 -5.25 3.16 -19.04
N GLY A 96 -5.36 4.41 -18.60
CA GLY A 96 -6.63 5.06 -18.31
C GLY A 96 -7.14 4.91 -16.87
N ILE A 97 -6.34 4.43 -15.93
CA ILE A 97 -6.72 4.29 -14.52
C ILE A 97 -6.24 5.53 -13.72
N LEU A 98 -7.17 6.27 -13.13
CA LEU A 98 -6.80 7.35 -12.20
C LEU A 98 -6.22 6.74 -10.93
N CYS A 99 -4.94 6.99 -10.63
CA CYS A 99 -4.28 6.42 -9.46
C CYS A 99 -4.04 7.48 -8.39
N VAL A 100 -4.47 7.19 -7.16
CA VAL A 100 -4.19 8.02 -5.98
C VAL A 100 -3.25 7.29 -5.05
N LEU A 101 -1.99 7.68 -5.05
CA LEU A 101 -0.94 7.16 -4.18
C LEU A 101 -1.00 7.85 -2.81
N VAL A 102 -1.40 7.11 -1.81
CA VAL A 102 -1.61 7.67 -0.47
C VAL A 102 -0.29 7.84 0.28
N LYS A 103 -0.13 8.99 0.93
CA LYS A 103 0.98 9.22 1.86
C LYS A 103 0.60 8.77 3.26
N MET A 104 1.23 7.70 3.71
CA MET A 104 0.98 7.14 5.04
C MET A 104 1.85 7.79 6.12
N PRO A 105 1.30 8.04 7.32
CA PRO A 105 2.10 8.52 8.45
C PRO A 105 3.27 7.57 8.74
N CYS A 106 4.48 8.10 8.84
CA CYS A 106 5.70 7.33 9.09
C CYS A 106 5.93 6.16 8.10
N ASN A 107 5.43 6.25 6.87
CA ASN A 107 5.45 5.17 5.88
C ASN A 107 4.82 3.85 6.41
N LEU A 108 3.78 3.94 7.23
CA LEU A 108 3.11 2.80 7.85
C LEU A 108 1.58 2.90 7.70
N ALA A 109 0.99 2.16 6.77
CA ALA A 109 -0.44 2.15 6.50
C ALA A 109 -1.30 1.73 7.72
N VAL A 110 -0.72 1.00 8.67
CA VAL A 110 -1.40 0.63 9.92
C VAL A 110 -1.77 1.83 10.80
N LEU A 111 -1.07 2.96 10.64
CA LEU A 111 -1.31 4.19 11.42
C LEU A 111 -2.49 5.01 10.88
N ASP A 112 -2.87 4.80 9.61
CA ASP A 112 -4.02 5.46 8.98
C ASP A 112 -4.68 4.54 7.95
N ARG A 113 -5.42 3.56 8.43
CA ARG A 113 -6.14 2.60 7.56
C ARG A 113 -7.27 3.22 6.78
N ASN A 114 -7.79 4.33 7.28
CA ASN A 114 -8.93 5.04 6.70
C ASN A 114 -8.50 6.21 5.79
N ALA A 115 -7.24 6.26 5.39
CA ALA A 115 -6.70 7.32 4.53
C ALA A 115 -7.38 7.41 3.15
N ALA A 116 -8.15 6.39 2.74
CA ALA A 116 -8.96 6.38 1.53
C ALA A 116 -10.28 7.16 1.66
N ASP A 117 -10.75 7.44 2.90
CA ASP A 117 -11.99 8.18 3.13
C ASP A 117 -12.00 9.49 2.32
N SER A 118 -13.12 9.82 1.70
CA SER A 118 -13.32 11.02 0.88
C SER A 118 -12.41 11.17 -0.36
N ILE A 119 -11.59 10.18 -0.73
CA ILE A 119 -10.85 10.23 -2.01
C ILE A 119 -11.82 10.13 -3.20
N PRO A 120 -12.73 9.15 -3.27
CA PRO A 120 -13.67 9.03 -4.38
C PRO A 120 -14.52 10.30 -4.61
N GLU A 121 -14.96 10.96 -3.54
CA GLU A 121 -15.78 12.17 -3.61
C GLU A 121 -15.09 13.35 -4.36
N ARG A 122 -13.77 13.32 -4.47
CA ARG A 122 -12.97 14.38 -5.11
C ARG A 122 -12.85 14.21 -6.61
N PHE A 123 -13.20 13.05 -7.14
CA PHE A 123 -13.05 12.69 -8.56
C PHE A 123 -14.39 12.17 -9.08
N SER A 124 -15.36 13.09 -9.22
CA SER A 124 -16.74 12.76 -9.59
C SER A 124 -16.90 12.17 -11.00
N GLU A 125 -15.87 12.26 -11.81
CA GLU A 125 -15.77 11.66 -13.15
C GLU A 125 -15.51 10.16 -13.10
N VAL A 126 -15.02 9.63 -11.98
CA VAL A 126 -14.72 8.21 -11.77
C VAL A 126 -15.86 7.57 -10.99
N THR A 127 -16.46 6.52 -11.54
CA THR A 127 -17.56 5.76 -10.91
C THR A 127 -17.08 4.45 -10.30
N ASP A 128 -16.10 3.80 -10.91
CA ASP A 128 -15.63 2.47 -10.54
C ASP A 128 -14.33 2.60 -9.73
N TRP A 129 -14.44 2.32 -8.43
CA TRP A 129 -13.33 2.51 -7.51
C TRP A 129 -12.76 1.20 -6.99
N TYR A 130 -11.45 1.09 -7.11
CA TYR A 130 -10.66 0.02 -6.55
C TYR A 130 -9.76 0.55 -5.44
N ILE A 131 -9.49 -0.27 -4.44
CA ILE A 131 -8.45 -0.01 -3.46
C ILE A 131 -7.41 -1.12 -3.53
N GLY A 132 -6.16 -0.79 -3.30
CA GLY A 132 -5.12 -1.80 -3.32
C GLY A 132 -3.86 -1.37 -2.61
N GLY A 133 -2.86 -2.22 -2.63
CA GLY A 133 -1.57 -1.87 -2.07
C GLY A 133 -0.61 -3.04 -2.05
N HIS A 134 0.62 -2.70 -1.69
CA HIS A 134 1.72 -3.65 -1.59
C HIS A 134 1.97 -4.06 -0.13
N SER A 135 2.18 -5.36 0.11
CA SER A 135 2.63 -5.87 1.42
C SER A 135 1.72 -5.38 2.57
N LEU A 136 2.25 -4.66 3.56
CA LEU A 136 1.47 -4.06 4.66
C LEU A 136 0.36 -3.14 4.13
N GLY A 137 0.62 -2.38 3.06
CA GLY A 137 -0.37 -1.52 2.42
C GLY A 137 -1.55 -2.32 1.88
N GLY A 138 -1.29 -3.44 1.19
CA GLY A 138 -2.33 -4.34 0.68
C GLY A 138 -3.18 -4.96 1.80
N ALA A 139 -2.55 -5.38 2.91
CA ALA A 139 -3.28 -5.89 4.07
C ALA A 139 -4.18 -4.82 4.72
N MET A 140 -3.72 -3.55 4.75
CA MET A 140 -4.53 -2.43 5.26
C MET A 140 -5.63 -2.03 4.28
N ALA A 141 -5.38 -2.07 2.98
CA ALA A 141 -6.38 -1.89 1.93
C ALA A 141 -7.50 -2.94 2.04
N ALA A 142 -7.16 -4.21 2.26
CA ALA A 142 -8.15 -5.26 2.51
C ALA A 142 -8.97 -4.99 3.78
N SER A 143 -8.32 -4.52 4.85
CA SER A 143 -9.02 -4.15 6.10
C SER A 143 -9.97 -2.96 5.93
N TYR A 144 -9.65 -2.03 5.02
CA TYR A 144 -10.51 -0.92 4.62
C TYR A 144 -11.68 -1.44 3.77
N ALA A 145 -11.38 -2.20 2.71
CA ALA A 145 -12.35 -2.74 1.77
C ALA A 145 -13.45 -3.56 2.47
N ALA A 146 -13.10 -4.34 3.49
CA ALA A 146 -14.06 -5.12 4.28
C ALA A 146 -15.14 -4.28 4.99
N LYS A 147 -14.95 -2.96 5.10
CA LYS A 147 -15.90 -2.03 5.75
C LYS A 147 -16.59 -1.09 4.77
N HIS A 148 -16.14 -1.07 3.52
CA HIS A 148 -16.56 -0.14 2.48
C HIS A 148 -16.94 -0.89 1.18
N THR A 149 -17.56 -2.07 1.33
CA THR A 149 -17.92 -2.95 0.22
C THR A 149 -18.95 -2.33 -0.73
N ASP A 150 -19.77 -1.38 -0.24
CA ASP A 150 -20.76 -0.67 -1.05
C ASP A 150 -20.18 0.53 -1.82
N GLU A 151 -18.92 0.88 -1.55
CA GLU A 151 -18.23 2.06 -2.11
C GLU A 151 -17.13 1.65 -3.10
N LEU A 152 -16.81 0.36 -3.18
CA LEU A 152 -15.69 -0.18 -3.95
C LEU A 152 -16.15 -1.30 -4.87
N ASP A 153 -15.57 -1.35 -6.07
CA ASP A 153 -15.76 -2.43 -7.05
C ASP A 153 -14.76 -3.57 -6.86
N GLY A 154 -13.60 -3.29 -6.28
CA GLY A 154 -12.63 -4.34 -6.05
C GLY A 154 -11.42 -3.97 -5.20
N LEU A 155 -10.60 -5.01 -4.96
CA LEU A 155 -9.41 -4.98 -4.13
C LEU A 155 -8.20 -5.55 -4.89
N VAL A 156 -7.07 -4.85 -4.81
CA VAL A 156 -5.78 -5.28 -5.39
C VAL A 156 -4.78 -5.61 -4.28
N LEU A 157 -4.27 -6.84 -4.28
CA LEU A 157 -3.29 -7.34 -3.33
C LEU A 157 -1.97 -7.66 -4.04
N LEU A 158 -0.96 -6.79 -3.88
CA LEU A 158 0.38 -7.02 -4.39
C LEU A 158 1.26 -7.56 -3.27
N ALA A 159 1.68 -8.83 -3.37
CA ALA A 159 2.44 -9.53 -2.33
C ALA A 159 1.82 -9.36 -0.92
N ALA A 160 0.49 -9.48 -0.83
CA ALA A 160 -0.30 -9.24 0.38
C ALA A 160 -1.41 -10.27 0.53
N TYR A 161 -1.99 -10.36 1.72
CA TYR A 161 -3.15 -11.21 2.00
C TYR A 161 -4.14 -10.49 2.92
N SER A 162 -5.41 -10.89 2.87
CA SER A 162 -6.47 -10.34 3.71
C SER A 162 -6.68 -11.19 4.95
N THR A 163 -6.55 -10.58 6.13
CA THR A 163 -6.98 -11.18 7.40
C THR A 163 -8.45 -10.87 7.72
N ALA A 164 -9.09 -10.00 6.93
CA ALA A 164 -10.51 -9.73 7.02
C ALA A 164 -11.29 -10.71 6.13
N ASP A 165 -12.45 -11.14 6.58
CA ASP A 165 -13.36 -11.96 5.80
C ASP A 165 -14.06 -11.11 4.74
N LEU A 166 -13.82 -11.43 3.48
CA LEU A 166 -14.36 -10.78 2.28
C LEU A 166 -15.22 -11.74 1.45
N THR A 167 -15.51 -12.96 1.94
CA THR A 167 -16.16 -14.01 1.17
C THR A 167 -17.50 -13.58 0.58
N ASP A 168 -18.28 -12.79 1.30
CA ASP A 168 -19.60 -12.29 0.90
C ASP A 168 -19.57 -10.79 0.58
N SER A 169 -18.40 -10.20 0.32
CA SER A 169 -18.25 -8.75 0.09
C SER A 169 -18.85 -8.25 -1.22
N GLY A 170 -18.99 -9.13 -2.23
CA GLY A 170 -19.33 -8.73 -3.59
C GLY A 170 -18.20 -8.06 -4.37
N LEU A 171 -17.04 -7.85 -3.74
CA LEU A 171 -15.88 -7.26 -4.39
C LEU A 171 -15.23 -8.23 -5.36
N ARG A 172 -14.65 -7.72 -6.44
CA ARG A 172 -13.67 -8.44 -7.25
C ARG A 172 -12.30 -8.32 -6.58
N VAL A 173 -11.52 -9.38 -6.58
CA VAL A 173 -10.17 -9.34 -5.99
C VAL A 173 -9.13 -9.75 -7.02
N TYR A 174 -8.08 -8.95 -7.16
CA TYR A 174 -6.87 -9.32 -7.88
C TYR A 174 -5.72 -9.50 -6.90
N SER A 175 -5.12 -10.68 -6.88
CA SER A 175 -4.00 -11.02 -6.00
C SER A 175 -2.81 -11.51 -6.81
N THR A 176 -1.64 -10.90 -6.60
CA THR A 176 -0.42 -11.30 -7.30
C THR A 176 0.81 -11.20 -6.40
N TYR A 177 1.82 -12.02 -6.67
CA TYR A 177 3.12 -12.02 -6.03
C TYR A 177 4.21 -12.52 -6.98
N GLY A 178 5.47 -12.21 -6.69
CA GLY A 178 6.61 -12.72 -7.45
C GLY A 178 6.96 -14.16 -7.08
N SER A 179 7.38 -14.98 -8.04
CA SER A 179 7.81 -16.37 -7.77
C SER A 179 9.00 -16.45 -6.81
N GLU A 180 9.87 -15.44 -6.85
CA GLU A 180 11.07 -15.29 -6.03
C GLU A 180 10.84 -14.46 -4.76
N ASP A 181 9.58 -14.15 -4.41
CA ASP A 181 9.26 -13.39 -3.19
C ASP A 181 9.68 -14.16 -1.93
N GLY A 182 10.68 -13.63 -1.23
CA GLY A 182 11.21 -14.18 0.02
C GLY A 182 10.64 -13.53 1.29
N VAL A 183 9.80 -12.49 1.16
CA VAL A 183 9.23 -11.72 2.29
C VAL A 183 7.80 -12.10 2.60
N LEU A 184 6.98 -12.37 1.57
CA LEU A 184 5.60 -12.79 1.73
C LEU A 184 5.51 -14.08 2.55
N ASN A 185 4.76 -14.05 3.65
CA ASN A 185 4.48 -15.25 4.41
C ASN A 185 3.53 -16.18 3.63
N ARG A 186 4.11 -17.12 2.89
CA ARG A 186 3.36 -18.03 2.00
C ARG A 186 2.35 -18.90 2.74
N GLU A 187 2.69 -19.35 3.95
CA GLU A 187 1.77 -20.16 4.77
C GLU A 187 0.51 -19.36 5.12
N LYS A 188 0.67 -18.10 5.53
CA LYS A 188 -0.47 -17.22 5.81
C LYS A 188 -1.21 -16.83 4.54
N TYR A 189 -0.50 -16.54 3.45
CA TYR A 189 -1.10 -16.23 2.16
C TYR A 189 -2.05 -17.35 1.72
N GLU A 190 -1.60 -18.60 1.78
CA GLU A 190 -2.41 -19.77 1.42
C GLU A 190 -3.57 -20.00 2.41
N ALA A 191 -3.33 -19.82 3.72
CA ALA A 191 -4.39 -19.97 4.72
C ALA A 191 -5.49 -18.92 4.58
N ASP A 192 -5.10 -17.67 4.31
CA ASP A 192 -6.01 -16.52 4.27
C ASP A 192 -6.73 -16.38 2.90
N ARG A 193 -6.41 -17.21 1.89
CA ARG A 193 -7.17 -17.32 0.64
C ARG A 193 -8.65 -17.63 0.88
N THR A 194 -8.96 -18.33 1.95
CA THR A 194 -10.35 -18.63 2.34
C THR A 194 -11.15 -17.40 2.76
N ASN A 195 -10.49 -16.28 3.02
CA ASN A 195 -11.12 -14.98 3.33
C ASN A 195 -11.52 -14.21 2.07
N LEU A 196 -11.11 -14.66 0.89
CA LEU A 196 -11.36 -13.94 -0.36
C LEU A 196 -12.69 -14.39 -1.01
N PRO A 197 -13.37 -13.51 -1.76
CA PRO A 197 -14.60 -13.84 -2.47
C PRO A 197 -14.32 -14.80 -3.63
N GLN A 198 -15.40 -15.38 -4.16
CA GLN A 198 -15.31 -16.30 -5.29
C GLN A 198 -14.76 -15.62 -6.56
N ASP A 199 -15.04 -14.33 -6.75
CA ASP A 199 -14.48 -13.51 -7.84
C ASP A 199 -13.08 -13.01 -7.49
N THR A 200 -12.15 -13.96 -7.34
CA THR A 200 -10.74 -13.70 -7.10
C THR A 200 -9.90 -14.21 -8.27
N THR A 201 -9.18 -13.29 -8.89
CA THR A 201 -8.13 -13.59 -9.87
C THR A 201 -6.78 -13.65 -9.14
N GLU A 202 -6.07 -14.75 -9.28
CA GLU A 202 -4.74 -14.92 -8.69
C GLU A 202 -3.71 -15.18 -9.79
N THR A 203 -2.60 -14.47 -9.74
CA THR A 203 -1.48 -14.63 -10.69
C THR A 203 -0.15 -14.69 -9.94
N VAL A 204 0.86 -15.23 -10.62
CA VAL A 204 2.25 -15.25 -10.13
C VAL A 204 3.13 -14.65 -11.21
N ILE A 205 3.94 -13.67 -10.83
CA ILE A 205 4.91 -13.06 -11.74
C ILE A 205 6.20 -13.88 -11.70
N ASP A 206 6.45 -14.60 -12.76
CA ASP A 206 7.64 -15.47 -12.86
C ASP A 206 8.92 -14.63 -12.83
N GLY A 207 9.85 -15.02 -11.96
CA GLY A 207 11.10 -14.29 -11.74
C GLY A 207 10.98 -12.99 -10.95
N GLY A 208 9.76 -12.57 -10.56
CA GLY A 208 9.53 -11.39 -9.72
C GLY A 208 9.82 -11.64 -8.25
N CYS A 209 10.08 -10.59 -7.48
CA CYS A 209 10.32 -10.63 -6.04
C CYS A 209 9.40 -9.67 -5.28
N HIS A 210 9.49 -9.65 -3.93
CA HIS A 210 8.67 -8.76 -3.11
C HIS A 210 8.92 -7.28 -3.43
N ALA A 211 10.20 -6.88 -3.45
CA ALA A 211 10.60 -5.50 -3.70
C ALA A 211 10.30 -5.01 -5.12
N GLY A 212 10.14 -5.92 -6.08
CA GLY A 212 9.92 -5.60 -7.49
C GLY A 212 8.59 -4.88 -7.79
N PHE A 213 7.66 -4.80 -6.84
CA PHE A 213 6.44 -4.00 -6.99
C PHE A 213 6.65 -2.49 -6.82
N GLY A 214 7.86 -2.06 -6.42
CA GLY A 214 8.23 -0.66 -6.29
C GLY A 214 9.68 -0.42 -6.68
N SER A 215 10.03 0.85 -6.87
CA SER A 215 11.36 1.32 -7.26
C SER A 215 12.11 1.88 -6.05
N TYR A 216 12.61 0.97 -5.17
CA TYR A 216 13.34 1.29 -3.94
C TYR A 216 14.54 0.35 -3.67
N GLY A 217 14.90 -0.44 -4.69
CA GLY A 217 16.02 -1.36 -4.62
C GLY A 217 15.73 -2.65 -3.84
N ALA A 218 16.78 -3.36 -3.47
CA ALA A 218 16.66 -4.66 -2.82
C ALA A 218 16.16 -4.55 -1.38
N GLN A 219 15.23 -5.43 -1.01
CA GLN A 219 14.69 -5.51 0.35
C GLN A 219 15.37 -6.63 1.14
N LYS A 220 15.66 -6.36 2.42
CA LYS A 220 16.26 -7.36 3.31
C LYS A 220 15.33 -8.57 3.48
N GLY A 221 15.85 -9.74 3.21
CA GLY A 221 15.13 -11.02 3.36
C GLY A 221 14.35 -11.43 2.11
N ASP A 222 14.35 -10.60 1.07
CA ASP A 222 13.72 -10.95 -0.20
C ASP A 222 14.55 -11.95 -1.01
N GLY A 223 13.92 -12.60 -2.00
CA GLY A 223 14.56 -13.47 -2.94
C GLY A 223 15.38 -12.71 -3.99
N THR A 224 16.03 -13.45 -4.86
CA THR A 224 16.80 -12.86 -5.96
C THR A 224 15.96 -12.89 -7.23
N PRO A 225 15.46 -11.75 -7.74
CA PRO A 225 14.64 -11.72 -8.93
C PRO A 225 15.45 -12.09 -10.18
N THR A 226 14.76 -12.65 -11.18
CA THR A 226 15.33 -12.95 -12.50
C THR A 226 14.85 -11.98 -13.58
N ILE A 227 13.89 -11.11 -13.23
CA ILE A 227 13.44 -9.97 -14.04
C ILE A 227 13.74 -8.66 -13.31
N SER A 228 13.76 -7.54 -14.01
CA SER A 228 13.93 -6.22 -13.38
C SER A 228 12.66 -5.78 -12.64
N ALA A 229 12.79 -4.82 -11.71
CA ALA A 229 11.64 -4.21 -11.05
C ALA A 229 10.72 -3.49 -12.07
N GLU A 230 11.30 -2.80 -13.05
CA GLU A 230 10.58 -2.17 -14.16
C GLU A 230 9.72 -3.19 -14.93
N GLU A 231 10.29 -4.33 -15.29
CA GLU A 231 9.55 -5.39 -15.99
C GLU A 231 8.44 -5.98 -15.12
N GLN A 232 8.68 -6.18 -13.82
CA GLN A 232 7.65 -6.65 -12.88
C GLN A 232 6.51 -5.64 -12.74
N GLN A 233 6.82 -4.35 -12.62
CA GLN A 233 5.83 -3.27 -12.51
C GLN A 233 5.01 -3.15 -13.77
N ARG A 234 5.63 -3.19 -14.95
CA ARG A 234 4.95 -3.17 -16.24
C ARG A 234 4.00 -4.37 -16.40
N GLN A 235 4.45 -5.59 -16.10
CA GLN A 235 3.58 -6.78 -16.14
C GLN A 235 2.41 -6.65 -15.16
N THR A 236 2.64 -6.04 -14.00
CA THR A 236 1.59 -5.80 -13.01
C THR A 236 0.59 -4.77 -13.51
N ALA A 237 1.05 -3.66 -14.10
CA ALA A 237 0.18 -2.63 -14.66
C ALA A 237 -0.69 -3.18 -15.80
N ASP A 238 -0.07 -3.85 -16.79
CA ASP A 238 -0.77 -4.48 -17.92
C ASP A 238 -1.89 -5.44 -17.44
N ALA A 239 -1.58 -6.28 -16.44
CA ALA A 239 -2.53 -7.25 -15.91
C ALA A 239 -3.67 -6.59 -15.12
N LEU A 240 -3.36 -5.56 -14.32
CA LEU A 240 -4.36 -4.83 -13.55
C LEU A 240 -5.28 -4.00 -14.45
N ALA A 241 -4.73 -3.29 -15.43
CA ALA A 241 -5.52 -2.52 -16.39
C ALA A 241 -6.47 -3.43 -17.18
N ALA A 242 -5.99 -4.58 -17.67
CA ALA A 242 -6.83 -5.57 -18.31
C ALA A 242 -7.93 -6.10 -17.39
N TRP A 243 -7.62 -6.38 -16.12
CA TRP A 243 -8.58 -6.89 -15.15
C TRP A 243 -9.63 -5.85 -14.75
N MET A 244 -9.26 -4.58 -14.58
CA MET A 244 -10.17 -3.49 -14.26
C MET A 244 -11.11 -3.16 -15.43
N ASN A 245 -10.63 -3.23 -16.68
CA ASN A 245 -11.38 -2.90 -17.88
C ASN A 245 -12.26 -4.06 -18.43
N LEU A 246 -12.26 -5.24 -17.80
CA LEU A 246 -13.06 -6.40 -18.19
C LEU A 246 -14.53 -6.35 -17.68
N GLN A 247 -15.13 -5.19 -17.56
CA GLN A 247 -16.56 -5.07 -17.23
C GLN A 247 -17.45 -5.17 -18.45
#